data_5a7cefae00f5c543177f878754a948fd
#
_entry.id   5a7cefae00f5c543177f878754a948fd
#
_cell.length_a   1.000
_cell.length_b   1.000
_cell.length_c   1.000
_cell.angle_alpha   90.00
_cell.angle_beta   90.00
_cell.angle_gamma   90.00
#
_symmetry.space_group_name_H-M   'P 1'
#
loop_
_entity.id
_entity.type
_entity.pdbx_description
1 polymer ?
#
loop_
_entity_poly.entity_id
_entity_poly.type
_entity_poly.pdbx_seq_one_letter_code
_entity_poly.pdbx_strand_id
1 'polypeptide(L)'
;GVSSAASDVYKRQIIIFAGIVAGLPSGTSGLFQLVSTGAISPLAAIFVIAIILAVTAFVVFIERGQRRITVNYAKRQIGNKIYGGQSSYLPLKMNMSGVIPPIFASSLILFPATLAGWFTSGDSTRWIRDLAAALSPGQPLYTLLYAVLIVFFAYFYTALVFNPKETAENLKKSGAFIPGIRPGDQTARYIDRVLLRLTLGGAVYLVFVCLVPEFLNLRFNVPFYFGGTSLLIVVVVTMDFMSQVQAYLMTHQYESLLRKTNFRGLGQPKH
;
A
#
# COMPACT_ATOMS: atom_id res chain seq x y z
N GLY A 1 -6.97 -22.21 -5.27
CA GLY A 1 -7.72 -21.23 -4.48
C GLY A 1 -6.95 -19.95 -4.15
N VAL A 2 -5.68 -20.03 -3.72
CA VAL A 2 -4.91 -18.84 -3.31
C VAL A 2 -4.51 -17.99 -4.51
N SER A 3 -4.18 -18.59 -5.65
CA SER A 3 -3.79 -17.87 -6.86
C SER A 3 -4.95 -17.10 -7.50
N SER A 4 -6.18 -17.63 -7.41
CA SER A 4 -7.37 -16.97 -7.95
C SER A 4 -7.76 -15.74 -7.13
N ALA A 5 -7.67 -15.81 -5.81
CA ALA A 5 -7.94 -14.68 -4.92
C ALA A 5 -6.94 -13.53 -5.16
N ALA A 6 -5.65 -13.83 -5.29
CA ALA A 6 -4.63 -12.85 -5.62
C ALA A 6 -4.88 -12.19 -6.98
N SER A 7 -5.27 -12.96 -8.00
CA SER A 7 -5.59 -12.42 -9.32
C SER A 7 -6.82 -11.52 -9.31
N ASP A 8 -7.83 -11.81 -8.49
CA ASP A 8 -9.03 -10.99 -8.34
C ASP A 8 -8.73 -9.64 -7.68
N VAL A 9 -7.88 -9.61 -6.66
CA VAL A 9 -7.40 -8.37 -6.03
C VAL A 9 -6.66 -7.51 -7.06
N TYR A 10 -5.80 -8.09 -7.88
CA TYR A 10 -5.10 -7.39 -8.95
C TYR A 10 -6.04 -6.81 -10.00
N LYS A 11 -7.03 -7.56 -10.44
CA LYS A 11 -8.03 -7.09 -11.40
C LYS A 11 -8.78 -5.87 -10.87
N ARG A 12 -9.18 -5.88 -9.61
CA ARG A 12 -9.83 -4.73 -8.97
C ARG A 12 -8.93 -3.51 -8.89
N GLN A 13 -7.68 -3.69 -8.51
CA GLN A 13 -6.70 -2.61 -8.45
C GLN A 13 -6.45 -2.00 -9.83
N ILE A 14 -6.33 -2.80 -10.88
CA ILE A 14 -6.15 -2.33 -12.25
C ILE A 14 -7.37 -1.53 -12.73
N ILE A 15 -8.58 -1.95 -12.40
CA ILE A 15 -9.81 -1.24 -12.76
C ILE A 15 -9.84 0.14 -12.07
N ILE A 16 -9.52 0.22 -10.80
CA ILE A 16 -9.43 1.49 -10.05
C ILE A 16 -8.35 2.38 -10.64
N PHE A 17 -7.19 1.83 -10.96
CA PHE A 17 -6.09 2.52 -11.60
C PHE A 17 -6.49 3.11 -12.97
N ALA A 18 -7.15 2.33 -13.82
CA ALA A 18 -7.63 2.78 -15.12
C ALA A 18 -8.63 3.93 -14.99
N GLY A 19 -9.54 3.86 -14.02
CA GLY A 19 -10.48 4.94 -13.74
C GLY A 19 -9.80 6.25 -13.32
N ILE A 20 -8.77 6.16 -12.51
CA ILE A 20 -7.98 7.32 -12.06
C ILE A 20 -7.15 7.90 -13.20
N VAL A 21 -6.47 7.06 -13.98
CA VAL A 21 -5.64 7.49 -15.12
C VAL A 21 -6.48 8.14 -16.20
N ALA A 22 -7.72 7.69 -16.42
CA ALA A 22 -8.64 8.31 -17.37
C ALA A 22 -9.01 9.76 -17.01
N GLY A 23 -8.97 10.12 -15.72
CA GLY A 23 -9.18 11.49 -15.24
C GLY A 23 -7.95 12.40 -15.33
N LEU A 24 -6.75 11.86 -15.57
CA LEU A 24 -5.49 12.65 -15.65
C LEU A 24 -5.49 13.73 -16.75
N PRO A 25 -5.89 13.46 -18.01
CA PRO A 25 -5.88 14.47 -19.06
C PRO A 25 -6.78 15.66 -18.75
N SER A 26 -7.97 15.43 -18.17
CA SER A 26 -8.88 16.51 -17.80
C SER A 26 -8.36 17.35 -16.64
N GLY A 27 -7.73 16.73 -15.65
CA GLY A 27 -7.05 17.43 -14.56
C GLY A 27 -5.90 18.32 -15.04
N THR A 28 -5.08 17.83 -15.94
CA THR A 28 -3.96 18.58 -16.54
C THR A 28 -4.47 19.75 -17.37
N SER A 29 -5.48 19.56 -18.21
CA SER A 29 -6.08 20.63 -19.00
C SER A 29 -6.75 21.69 -18.11
N GLY A 30 -7.39 21.28 -17.02
CA GLY A 30 -7.95 22.20 -16.02
C GLY A 30 -6.89 23.07 -15.37
N LEU A 31 -5.71 22.51 -15.03
CA LEU A 31 -4.59 23.27 -14.50
C LEU A 31 -4.07 24.30 -15.51
N PHE A 32 -3.91 23.93 -16.77
CA PHE A 32 -3.51 24.85 -17.83
C PHE A 32 -4.51 25.98 -18.02
N GLN A 33 -5.81 25.71 -17.97
CA GLN A 33 -6.85 26.73 -18.04
C GLN A 33 -6.76 27.73 -16.88
N LEU A 34 -6.53 27.25 -15.65
CA LEU A 34 -6.36 28.09 -14.48
C LEU A 34 -5.14 29.01 -14.60
N VAL A 35 -4.04 28.50 -15.14
CA VAL A 35 -2.84 29.30 -15.40
C VAL A 35 -3.11 30.33 -16.48
N SER A 36 -3.78 29.98 -17.57
CA SER A 36 -4.09 30.89 -18.69
C SER A 36 -5.09 31.97 -18.31
N THR A 37 -6.05 31.71 -17.42
CA THR A 37 -7.03 32.68 -16.93
C THR A 37 -6.49 33.59 -15.82
N GLY A 38 -5.27 33.36 -15.34
CA GLY A 38 -4.64 34.13 -14.28
C GLY A 38 -5.16 33.87 -12.87
N ALA A 39 -5.99 32.84 -12.68
CA ALA A 39 -6.50 32.42 -11.37
C ALA A 39 -5.37 31.88 -10.46
N ILE A 40 -4.35 31.24 -11.07
CA ILE A 40 -3.16 30.75 -10.40
C ILE A 40 -1.94 31.33 -11.12
N SER A 41 -0.96 31.84 -10.36
CA SER A 41 0.29 32.29 -10.94
C SER A 41 1.09 31.11 -11.53
N PRO A 42 1.86 31.30 -12.61
CA PRO A 42 2.69 30.22 -13.16
C PRO A 42 3.68 29.65 -12.13
N LEU A 43 4.19 30.49 -11.23
CA LEU A 43 5.08 30.07 -10.15
C LEU A 43 4.37 29.12 -9.16
N ALA A 44 3.12 29.42 -8.79
CA ALA A 44 2.31 28.56 -7.92
C ALA A 44 2.02 27.21 -8.58
N ALA A 45 1.74 27.18 -9.89
CA ALA A 45 1.54 25.95 -10.64
C ALA A 45 2.80 25.06 -10.64
N ILE A 46 3.98 25.66 -10.86
CA ILE A 46 5.26 24.94 -10.78
C ILE A 46 5.50 24.39 -9.38
N PHE A 47 5.18 25.17 -8.35
CA PHE A 47 5.31 24.74 -6.96
C PHE A 47 4.41 23.54 -6.63
N VAL A 48 3.16 23.55 -7.09
CA VAL A 48 2.22 22.44 -6.91
C VAL A 48 2.73 21.18 -7.62
N ILE A 49 3.21 21.29 -8.83
CA ILE A 49 3.79 20.16 -9.58
C ILE A 49 5.01 19.60 -8.84
N ALA A 50 5.88 20.47 -8.33
CA ALA A 50 7.05 20.06 -7.55
C ALA A 50 6.68 19.30 -6.29
N ILE A 51 5.64 19.74 -5.57
CA ILE A 51 5.13 19.04 -4.38
C ILE A 51 4.56 17.68 -4.75
N ILE A 52 3.79 17.57 -5.83
CA ILE A 52 3.23 16.29 -6.29
C ILE A 52 4.35 15.30 -6.61
N LEU A 53 5.39 15.74 -7.31
CA LEU A 53 6.55 14.90 -7.62
C LEU A 53 7.31 14.49 -6.36
N ALA A 54 7.48 15.39 -5.40
CA ALA A 54 8.11 15.09 -4.10
C ALA A 54 7.31 14.07 -3.30
N VAL A 55 5.99 14.21 -3.25
CA VAL A 55 5.10 13.25 -2.57
C VAL A 55 5.14 11.89 -3.27
N THR A 56 5.14 11.86 -4.60
CA THR A 56 5.27 10.61 -5.36
C THR A 56 6.58 9.90 -5.06
N ALA A 57 7.70 10.62 -5.03
CA ALA A 57 9.00 10.07 -4.67
C ALA A 57 9.01 9.52 -3.23
N PHE A 58 8.40 10.23 -2.30
CA PHE A 58 8.26 9.80 -0.90
C PHE A 58 7.42 8.53 -0.78
N VAL A 59 6.29 8.46 -1.49
CA VAL A 59 5.43 7.27 -1.54
C VAL A 59 6.20 6.05 -2.08
N VAL A 60 6.93 6.21 -3.17
CA VAL A 60 7.75 5.14 -3.73
C VAL A 60 8.80 4.67 -2.73
N PHE A 61 9.46 5.60 -2.05
CA PHE A 61 10.48 5.28 -1.05
C PHE A 61 9.91 4.46 0.11
N ILE A 62 8.76 4.87 0.66
CA ILE A 62 8.12 4.17 1.79
C ILE A 62 7.53 2.82 1.36
N GLU A 63 6.89 2.74 0.20
CA GLU A 63 6.30 1.48 -0.30
C GLU A 63 7.37 0.42 -0.64
N ARG A 64 8.56 0.83 -1.01
CA ARG A 64 9.72 -0.07 -1.18
C ARG A 64 10.35 -0.48 0.14
N GLY A 65 10.13 0.28 1.20
CA GLY A 65 10.65 -0.01 2.52
C GLY A 65 10.05 -1.29 3.10
N GLN A 66 10.91 -2.14 3.62
CA GLN A 66 10.49 -3.35 4.33
C GLN A 66 11.45 -3.62 5.48
N ARG A 67 10.91 -4.07 6.61
CA ARG A 67 11.71 -4.55 7.71
C ARG A 67 11.99 -6.03 7.51
N ARG A 68 13.25 -6.39 7.46
CA ARG A 68 13.70 -7.77 7.34
C ARG A 68 14.01 -8.33 8.72
N ILE A 69 13.29 -9.37 9.11
CA ILE A 69 13.57 -10.11 10.33
C ILE A 69 14.43 -11.29 9.95
N THR A 70 15.63 -11.40 10.54
CA THR A 70 16.53 -12.51 10.28
C THR A 70 15.95 -13.79 10.87
N VAL A 71 15.84 -14.81 10.04
CA VAL A 71 15.36 -16.14 10.41
C VAL A 71 16.46 -17.14 10.08
N ASN A 72 16.84 -17.94 11.07
CA ASN A 72 17.84 -18.99 10.89
C ASN A 72 17.17 -20.36 10.84
N TYR A 73 17.59 -21.19 9.90
CA TYR A 73 17.19 -22.59 9.86
C TYR A 73 18.13 -23.45 10.69
N ALA A 74 17.58 -24.44 11.39
CA ALA A 74 18.37 -25.36 12.17
C ALA A 74 19.34 -26.16 11.28
N LYS A 75 20.55 -26.34 11.76
CA LYS A 75 21.54 -27.20 11.09
C LYS A 75 21.06 -28.64 11.14
N ARG A 76 20.96 -29.30 10.02
CA ARG A 76 20.66 -30.73 9.92
C ARG A 76 21.92 -31.50 9.68
N GLN A 77 22.16 -32.49 10.53
CA GLN A 77 23.25 -33.48 10.35
C GLN A 77 22.63 -34.73 9.76
N ILE A 78 23.02 -35.08 8.55
CA ILE A 78 22.68 -36.35 7.89
C ILE A 78 23.98 -37.13 7.70
N GLY A 79 24.17 -38.12 8.54
CA GLY A 79 25.44 -38.87 8.56
C GLY A 79 26.64 -38.02 9.00
N ASN A 80 27.74 -38.10 8.29
CA ASN A 80 28.94 -37.33 8.57
C ASN A 80 28.98 -35.92 7.95
N LYS A 81 27.93 -35.52 7.24
CA LYS A 81 27.82 -34.18 6.60
C LYS A 81 26.90 -33.29 7.38
N ILE A 82 27.44 -32.15 7.81
CA ILE A 82 26.65 -31.07 8.44
C ILE A 82 26.24 -30.13 7.32
N TYR A 83 24.92 -30.10 7.04
CA TYR A 83 24.35 -29.07 6.18
C TYR A 83 24.18 -27.81 7.02
N GLY A 84 24.96 -26.78 6.70
CA GLY A 84 24.92 -25.48 7.37
C GLY A 84 23.55 -24.84 7.31
N GLY A 85 23.09 -24.29 8.44
CA GLY A 85 21.84 -23.57 8.52
C GLY A 85 21.87 -22.35 7.56
N GLN A 86 20.89 -22.27 6.67
CA GLN A 86 20.73 -21.10 5.82
C GLN A 86 20.04 -20.00 6.62
N SER A 87 20.57 -18.79 6.56
CA SER A 87 19.90 -17.62 7.07
C SER A 87 19.00 -17.05 5.99
N SER A 88 17.75 -16.82 6.33
CA SER A 88 16.76 -16.18 5.47
C SER A 88 16.18 -14.96 6.18
N TYR A 89 15.39 -14.18 5.46
CA TYR A 89 14.74 -13.01 6.02
C TYR A 89 13.23 -13.13 5.87
N LEU A 90 12.49 -12.74 6.91
CA LEU A 90 11.06 -12.55 6.85
C LEU A 90 10.80 -11.06 6.53
N PRO A 91 10.38 -10.71 5.31
CA PRO A 91 10.13 -9.32 4.96
C PRO A 91 8.78 -8.87 5.49
N LEU A 92 8.76 -7.76 6.22
CA LEU A 92 7.55 -7.07 6.65
C LEU A 92 7.54 -5.68 6.01
N LYS A 93 6.55 -5.40 5.19
CA LYS A 93 6.40 -4.09 4.56
C LYS A 93 6.09 -3.02 5.62
N MET A 94 6.60 -1.81 5.42
CA MET A 94 6.29 -0.69 6.30
C MET A 94 4.80 -0.32 6.25
N ASN A 95 4.14 -0.52 5.12
CA ASN A 95 2.72 -0.32 4.95
C ASN A 95 2.04 -1.64 4.57
N MET A 96 1.74 -2.49 5.55
CA MET A 96 1.09 -3.78 5.33
C MET A 96 -0.36 -3.65 4.88
N SER A 97 -1.04 -2.58 5.27
CA SER A 97 -2.44 -2.34 4.94
C SER A 97 -2.66 -1.84 3.50
N GLY A 98 -1.62 -1.31 2.85
CA GLY A 98 -1.71 -0.81 1.48
C GLY A 98 -2.61 0.42 1.35
N VAL A 99 -3.40 0.47 0.30
CA VAL A 99 -4.28 1.61 -0.02
C VAL A 99 -5.72 1.44 0.48
N ILE A 100 -6.05 0.31 1.06
CA ILE A 100 -7.43 -0.01 1.49
C ILE A 100 -7.92 0.89 2.63
N PRO A 101 -7.13 1.23 3.68
CA PRO A 101 -7.59 2.12 4.74
C PRO A 101 -8.07 3.49 4.26
N PRO A 102 -7.35 4.22 3.40
CA PRO A 102 -7.83 5.47 2.85
C PRO A 102 -9.09 5.34 2.03
N ILE A 103 -9.26 4.27 1.28
CA ILE A 103 -10.46 4.00 0.47
C ILE A 103 -11.68 3.85 1.37
N PHE A 104 -11.59 3.03 2.41
CA PHE A 104 -12.68 2.85 3.37
C PHE A 104 -12.99 4.12 4.15
N ALA A 105 -11.97 4.85 4.59
CA ALA A 105 -12.13 6.10 5.30
C ALA A 105 -12.87 7.14 4.44
N SER A 106 -12.49 7.31 3.19
CA SER A 106 -13.15 8.19 2.23
C SER A 106 -14.61 7.80 2.02
N SER A 107 -14.89 6.52 1.86
CA SER A 107 -16.25 6.00 1.65
C SER A 107 -17.14 6.27 2.84
N LEU A 108 -16.66 6.07 4.07
CA LEU A 108 -17.41 6.33 5.28
C LEU A 108 -17.72 7.82 5.48
N ILE A 109 -16.78 8.70 5.15
CA ILE A 109 -16.98 10.15 5.27
C ILE A 109 -17.97 10.65 4.23
N LEU A 110 -17.97 10.09 3.04
CA LEU A 110 -18.93 10.46 1.98
C LEU A 110 -20.36 9.99 2.27
N PHE A 111 -20.54 9.00 3.11
CA PHE A 111 -21.86 8.45 3.43
C PHE A 111 -22.85 9.47 4.00
N PRO A 112 -22.50 10.31 5.02
CA PRO A 112 -23.40 11.35 5.51
C PRO A 112 -23.78 12.37 4.45
N ALA A 113 -22.86 12.78 3.57
CA ALA A 113 -23.12 13.71 2.49
C ALA A 113 -24.10 13.12 1.46
N THR A 114 -24.00 11.84 1.16
CA THR A 114 -24.91 11.12 0.28
C THR A 114 -26.32 11.03 0.88
N LEU A 115 -26.42 10.72 2.17
CA LEU A 115 -27.70 10.70 2.89
C LEU A 115 -28.35 12.08 2.90
N ALA A 116 -27.59 13.14 3.15
CA ALA A 116 -28.08 14.50 3.14
C ALA A 116 -28.62 14.91 1.76
N GLY A 117 -28.04 14.43 0.69
CA GLY A 117 -28.51 14.63 -0.68
C GLY A 117 -29.85 13.93 -0.97
N TRP A 118 -30.15 12.83 -0.29
CA TRP A 118 -31.44 12.13 -0.46
C TRP A 118 -32.56 12.72 0.35
N PHE A 119 -32.26 13.33 1.49
CA PHE A 119 -33.25 13.93 2.39
C PHE A 119 -33.25 15.46 2.28
N THR A 120 -33.64 15.99 1.14
CA THR A 120 -33.58 17.43 0.87
C THR A 120 -34.77 18.24 1.40
N SER A 121 -35.86 17.64 1.83
CA SER A 121 -37.08 18.33 2.23
C SER A 121 -37.58 17.87 3.60
N GLY A 122 -37.39 18.69 4.59
CA GLY A 122 -37.98 18.53 5.91
C GLY A 122 -37.15 19.16 7.04
N ASP A 123 -37.84 19.80 7.99
CA ASP A 123 -37.18 20.37 9.18
C ASP A 123 -36.57 19.29 10.11
N SER A 124 -37.07 18.07 10.04
CA SER A 124 -36.58 16.95 10.82
C SER A 124 -35.20 16.42 10.37
N THR A 125 -34.73 16.83 9.18
CA THR A 125 -33.45 16.39 8.61
C THR A 125 -32.34 17.43 8.71
N ARG A 126 -32.55 18.52 9.45
CA ARG A 126 -31.55 19.58 9.64
C ARG A 126 -30.27 19.05 10.22
N TRP A 127 -30.33 18.17 11.19
CA TRP A 127 -29.16 17.59 11.84
C TRP A 127 -28.31 16.80 10.86
N ILE A 128 -28.91 16.09 9.90
CA ILE A 128 -28.17 15.35 8.85
C ILE A 128 -27.45 16.34 7.93
N ARG A 129 -28.12 17.44 7.53
CA ARG A 129 -27.48 18.49 6.71
C ARG A 129 -26.37 19.20 7.43
N ASP A 130 -26.54 19.51 8.71
CA ASP A 130 -25.51 20.14 9.53
C ASP A 130 -24.31 19.22 9.71
N LEU A 131 -24.55 17.93 9.93
CA LEU A 131 -23.49 16.92 10.01
C LEU A 131 -22.73 16.78 8.68
N ALA A 132 -23.44 16.73 7.56
CA ALA A 132 -22.84 16.66 6.23
C ALA A 132 -22.03 17.93 5.91
N ALA A 133 -22.50 19.09 6.30
CA ALA A 133 -21.76 20.34 6.15
C ALA A 133 -20.50 20.39 7.01
N ALA A 134 -20.57 19.87 8.24
CA ALA A 134 -19.40 19.78 9.12
C ALA A 134 -18.35 18.76 8.61
N LEU A 135 -18.79 17.73 7.89
CA LEU A 135 -17.92 16.71 7.31
C LEU A 135 -17.52 17.01 5.85
N SER A 136 -17.81 18.21 5.35
CA SER A 136 -17.38 18.60 4.00
C SER A 136 -15.87 18.84 3.93
N PRO A 137 -15.22 18.60 2.77
CA PRO A 137 -13.81 18.88 2.59
C PRO A 137 -13.47 20.34 2.93
N GLY A 138 -12.38 20.54 3.69
CA GLY A 138 -11.97 21.85 4.13
C GLY A 138 -12.33 22.20 5.56
N GLN A 139 -13.20 21.43 6.20
CA GLN A 139 -13.51 21.62 7.62
C GLN A 139 -12.50 20.89 8.51
N PRO A 140 -12.14 21.45 9.67
CA PRO A 140 -11.21 20.79 10.61
C PRO A 140 -11.72 19.42 11.08
N LEU A 141 -13.02 19.28 11.27
CA LEU A 141 -13.64 18.02 11.67
C LEU A 141 -13.48 16.94 10.62
N TYR A 142 -13.58 17.29 9.33
CA TYR A 142 -13.34 16.37 8.22
C TYR A 142 -11.90 15.82 8.27
N THR A 143 -10.92 16.70 8.39
CA THR A 143 -9.51 16.32 8.45
C THR A 143 -9.21 15.41 9.64
N LEU A 144 -9.71 15.76 10.83
CA LEU A 144 -9.52 14.96 12.04
C LEU A 144 -10.15 13.58 11.91
N LEU A 145 -11.40 13.53 11.48
CA LEU A 145 -12.14 12.28 11.32
C LEU A 145 -11.51 11.38 10.26
N TYR A 146 -11.08 11.95 9.16
CA TYR A 146 -10.38 11.23 8.09
C TYR A 146 -9.07 10.60 8.58
N ALA A 147 -8.26 11.36 9.31
CA ALA A 147 -7.03 10.86 9.90
C ALA A 147 -7.29 9.71 10.89
N VAL A 148 -8.26 9.88 11.79
CA VAL A 148 -8.63 8.85 12.78
C VAL A 148 -9.13 7.57 12.09
N LEU A 149 -9.96 7.70 11.07
CA LEU A 149 -10.47 6.57 10.30
C LEU A 149 -9.37 5.83 9.54
N ILE A 150 -8.42 6.55 8.96
CA ILE A 150 -7.27 5.93 8.29
C ILE A 150 -6.45 5.10 9.28
N VAL A 151 -6.15 5.64 10.45
CA VAL A 151 -5.39 4.92 11.49
C VAL A 151 -6.17 3.69 11.95
N PHE A 152 -7.46 3.83 12.24
CA PHE A 152 -8.33 2.74 12.66
C PHE A 152 -8.36 1.61 11.63
N PHE A 153 -8.60 1.92 10.36
CA PHE A 153 -8.66 0.91 9.31
C PHE A 153 -7.30 0.30 9.00
N ALA A 154 -6.21 1.05 9.15
CA ALA A 154 -4.86 0.51 9.01
C ALA A 154 -4.62 -0.62 10.01
N TYR A 155 -4.93 -0.40 11.29
CA TYR A 155 -4.81 -1.43 12.31
C TYR A 155 -5.77 -2.59 12.09
N PHE A 156 -7.02 -2.29 11.78
CA PHE A 156 -8.05 -3.30 11.54
C PHE A 156 -7.68 -4.21 10.36
N TYR A 157 -7.31 -3.64 9.25
CA TYR A 157 -6.96 -4.39 8.04
C TYR A 157 -5.68 -5.20 8.21
N THR A 158 -4.68 -4.64 8.87
CA THR A 158 -3.45 -5.36 9.17
C THR A 158 -3.72 -6.56 10.07
N ALA A 159 -4.57 -6.41 11.08
CA ALA A 159 -4.97 -7.50 11.96
C ALA A 159 -5.71 -8.63 11.23
N LEU A 160 -6.52 -8.29 10.21
CA LEU A 160 -7.23 -9.28 9.40
C LEU A 160 -6.33 -10.02 8.42
N VAL A 161 -5.42 -9.30 7.76
CA VAL A 161 -4.59 -9.86 6.67
C VAL A 161 -3.41 -10.65 7.20
N PHE A 162 -2.83 -10.20 8.28
CA PHE A 162 -1.62 -10.81 8.84
C PHE A 162 -1.92 -11.45 10.19
N ASN A 163 -1.69 -12.76 10.29
CA ASN A 163 -1.83 -13.51 11.54
C ASN A 163 -0.45 -13.90 12.08
N PRO A 164 0.03 -13.25 13.16
CA PRO A 164 1.35 -13.55 13.73
C PRO A 164 1.46 -14.98 14.25
N LYS A 165 0.38 -15.54 14.81
CA LYS A 165 0.36 -16.90 15.32
C LYS A 165 0.56 -17.93 14.21
N GLU A 166 -0.15 -17.79 13.11
CA GLU A 166 -0.02 -18.66 11.95
C GLU A 166 1.38 -18.60 11.35
N THR A 167 1.93 -17.40 11.21
CA THR A 167 3.30 -17.19 10.73
C THR A 167 4.32 -17.86 11.64
N ALA A 168 4.18 -17.71 12.97
CA ALA A 168 5.05 -18.34 13.94
C ALA A 168 4.98 -19.87 13.90
N GLU A 169 3.77 -20.44 13.75
CA GLU A 169 3.58 -21.87 13.58
C GLU A 169 4.20 -22.39 12.29
N ASN A 170 4.06 -21.68 11.19
CA ASN A 170 4.68 -22.03 9.92
C ASN A 170 6.20 -22.02 10.00
N LEU A 171 6.78 -21.04 10.68
CA LEU A 171 8.21 -20.99 10.95
C LEU A 171 8.67 -22.17 11.80
N LYS A 172 7.91 -22.51 12.83
CA LYS A 172 8.18 -23.67 13.70
C LYS A 172 8.15 -24.97 12.90
N LYS A 173 7.15 -25.16 12.06
CA LYS A 173 7.00 -26.35 11.19
C LYS A 173 8.15 -26.48 10.20
N SER A 174 8.64 -25.37 9.68
CA SER A 174 9.77 -25.31 8.73
C SER A 174 11.12 -25.49 9.42
N GLY A 175 11.17 -25.57 10.75
CA GLY A 175 12.41 -25.63 11.51
C GLY A 175 13.18 -24.31 11.57
N ALA A 176 12.55 -23.21 11.19
CA ALA A 176 13.11 -21.87 11.23
C ALA A 176 12.88 -21.22 12.61
N PHE A 177 13.83 -20.43 13.07
CA PHE A 177 13.71 -19.71 14.32
C PHE A 177 14.36 -18.32 14.20
N ILE A 178 13.88 -17.39 15.02
CA ILE A 178 14.48 -16.07 15.14
C ILE A 178 15.57 -16.15 16.20
N PRO A 179 16.81 -15.68 15.93
CA PRO A 179 17.88 -15.71 16.91
C PRO A 179 17.50 -15.04 18.23
N GLY A 180 17.72 -15.73 19.35
CA GLY A 180 17.42 -15.23 20.69
C GLY A 180 15.96 -15.33 21.13
N ILE A 181 15.06 -15.90 20.31
CA ILE A 181 13.64 -16.05 20.63
C ILE A 181 13.23 -17.50 20.46
N ARG A 182 12.50 -18.05 21.42
CA ARG A 182 11.99 -19.41 21.34
C ARG A 182 10.93 -19.55 20.26
N PRO A 183 10.94 -20.62 19.46
CA PRO A 183 9.87 -20.89 18.50
C PRO A 183 8.51 -21.07 19.19
N GLY A 184 7.46 -20.63 18.53
CA GLY A 184 6.10 -20.75 19.02
C GLY A 184 5.52 -19.42 19.50
N ASP A 185 4.88 -19.40 20.68
CA ASP A 185 4.15 -18.22 21.18
C ASP A 185 5.02 -16.98 21.36
N GLN A 186 6.26 -17.12 21.76
CA GLN A 186 7.19 -15.99 21.92
C GLN A 186 7.54 -15.35 20.58
N THR A 187 7.71 -16.16 19.55
CA THR A 187 7.92 -15.67 18.17
C THR A 187 6.68 -14.93 17.67
N ALA A 188 5.48 -15.46 17.94
CA ALA A 188 4.23 -14.80 17.60
C ALA A 188 4.09 -13.43 18.27
N ARG A 189 4.42 -13.32 19.55
CA ARG A 189 4.41 -12.05 20.30
C ARG A 189 5.43 -11.06 19.77
N TYR A 190 6.60 -11.51 19.40
CA TYR A 190 7.64 -10.65 18.82
C TYR A 190 7.20 -10.10 17.47
N ILE A 191 6.69 -10.94 16.59
CA ILE A 191 6.18 -10.53 15.27
C ILE A 191 5.01 -9.56 15.41
N ASP A 192 4.08 -9.84 16.32
CA ASP A 192 2.94 -8.98 16.61
C ASP A 192 3.39 -7.59 17.09
N ARG A 193 4.37 -7.52 17.97
CA ARG A 193 4.94 -6.27 18.48
C ARG A 193 5.61 -5.45 17.38
N VAL A 194 6.40 -6.09 16.52
CA VAL A 194 7.02 -5.45 15.37
C VAL A 194 5.97 -4.95 14.38
N LEU A 195 4.95 -5.77 14.13
CA LEU A 195 3.86 -5.44 13.22
C LEU A 195 3.05 -4.23 13.70
N LEU A 196 2.75 -4.15 15.00
CA LEU A 196 2.07 -3.00 15.58
C LEU A 196 2.85 -1.69 15.39
N ARG A 197 4.15 -1.72 15.59
CA ARG A 197 5.02 -0.56 15.38
C ARG A 197 5.09 -0.16 13.91
N LEU A 198 5.22 -1.12 13.01
CA LEU A 198 5.21 -0.87 11.58
C LEU A 198 3.86 -0.32 11.10
N THR A 199 2.77 -0.82 11.65
CA THR A 199 1.41 -0.33 11.33
C THR A 199 1.23 1.11 11.77
N LEU A 200 1.75 1.49 12.94
CA LEU A 200 1.72 2.88 13.38
C LEU A 200 2.47 3.80 12.42
N GLY A 201 3.69 3.45 12.04
CA GLY A 201 4.47 4.19 11.06
C GLY A 201 3.78 4.28 9.70
N GLY A 202 3.21 3.17 9.22
CA GLY A 202 2.42 3.12 8.00
C GLY A 202 1.16 3.97 8.05
N ALA A 203 0.46 3.98 9.19
CA ALA A 203 -0.73 4.80 9.39
C ALA A 203 -0.41 6.30 9.36
N VAL A 204 0.65 6.71 10.03
CA VAL A 204 1.12 8.12 10.00
C VAL A 204 1.49 8.52 8.57
N TYR A 205 2.21 7.67 7.87
CA TYR A 205 2.54 7.88 6.46
C TYR A 205 1.30 8.04 5.58
N LEU A 206 0.32 7.17 5.71
CA LEU A 206 -0.94 7.23 4.95
C LEU A 206 -1.70 8.52 5.22
N VAL A 207 -1.79 8.93 6.49
CA VAL A 207 -2.44 10.19 6.88
C VAL A 207 -1.73 11.37 6.23
N PHE A 208 -0.41 11.42 6.30
CA PHE A 208 0.38 12.49 5.69
C PHE A 208 0.15 12.58 4.19
N VAL A 209 0.27 11.47 3.47
CA VAL A 209 0.11 11.45 2.01
C VAL A 209 -1.32 11.78 1.58
N CYS A 210 -2.32 11.35 2.33
CA CYS A 210 -3.72 11.63 2.00
C CYS A 210 -4.14 13.06 2.31
N LEU A 211 -3.53 13.70 3.30
CA LEU A 211 -3.87 15.08 3.69
C LEU A 211 -3.14 16.15 2.87
N VAL A 212 -1.96 15.86 2.33
CA VAL A 212 -1.19 16.84 1.53
C VAL A 212 -1.98 17.37 0.33
N PRO A 213 -2.60 16.54 -0.53
CA PRO A 213 -3.39 17.05 -1.65
C PRO A 213 -4.60 17.88 -1.21
N GLU A 214 -5.25 17.53 -0.10
CA GLU A 214 -6.37 18.31 0.44
C GLU A 214 -5.91 19.71 0.89
N PHE A 215 -4.77 19.77 1.57
CA PHE A 215 -4.16 21.03 1.96
C PHE A 215 -3.80 21.91 0.75
N LEU A 216 -3.24 21.33 -0.29
CA LEU A 216 -2.94 22.02 -1.54
C LEU A 216 -4.20 22.55 -2.22
N ASN A 217 -5.25 21.74 -2.24
CA ASN A 217 -6.54 22.14 -2.82
C ASN A 217 -7.15 23.34 -2.09
N LEU A 218 -7.07 23.39 -0.77
CA LEU A 218 -7.55 24.50 0.04
C LEU A 218 -6.75 25.78 -0.16
N ARG A 219 -5.41 25.68 -0.25
CA ARG A 219 -4.54 26.84 -0.37
C ARG A 219 -4.49 27.42 -1.77
N PHE A 220 -4.49 26.59 -2.80
CA PHE A 220 -4.26 27.01 -4.19
C PHE A 220 -5.49 26.88 -5.06
N ASN A 221 -6.63 26.42 -4.55
CA ASN A 221 -7.87 26.19 -5.31
C ASN A 221 -7.65 25.38 -6.60
N VAL A 222 -6.69 24.49 -6.59
CA VAL A 222 -6.40 23.66 -7.75
C VAL A 222 -7.47 22.58 -7.84
N PRO A 223 -8.18 22.45 -8.98
CA PRO A 223 -9.15 21.38 -9.17
C PRO A 223 -8.42 20.05 -9.41
N PHE A 224 -7.76 19.53 -8.40
CA PHE A 224 -7.23 18.19 -8.45
C PHE A 224 -8.33 17.20 -8.13
N TYR A 225 -8.68 16.41 -9.13
CA TYR A 225 -9.37 15.14 -8.94
C TYR A 225 -8.48 14.11 -8.22
N PHE A 226 -7.23 14.46 -7.94
CA PHE A 226 -6.28 13.63 -7.25
C PHE A 226 -6.29 13.95 -5.75
N GLY A 227 -7.13 13.24 -5.00
CA GLY A 227 -6.91 13.06 -3.59
C GLY A 227 -5.62 12.24 -3.36
N GLY A 228 -5.04 12.31 -2.16
CA GLY A 228 -3.87 11.50 -1.81
C GLY A 228 -4.07 9.99 -2.01
N THR A 229 -5.29 9.52 -1.84
CA THR A 229 -5.70 8.15 -2.14
C THR A 229 -5.45 7.77 -3.60
N SER A 230 -5.80 8.64 -4.55
CA SER A 230 -5.58 8.40 -5.97
C SER A 230 -4.10 8.27 -6.32
N LEU A 231 -3.27 9.14 -5.76
CA LEU A 231 -1.82 9.09 -5.94
C LEU A 231 -1.22 7.80 -5.38
N LEU A 232 -1.65 7.39 -4.18
CA LEU A 232 -1.24 6.12 -3.57
C LEU A 232 -1.62 4.93 -4.43
N ILE A 233 -2.85 4.87 -4.93
CA ILE A 233 -3.33 3.77 -5.77
C ILE A 233 -2.50 3.68 -7.05
N VAL A 234 -2.27 4.80 -7.73
CA VAL A 234 -1.46 4.84 -8.95
C VAL A 234 -0.04 4.31 -8.70
N VAL A 235 0.62 4.79 -7.66
CA VAL A 235 1.99 4.38 -7.34
C VAL A 235 2.05 2.91 -6.94
N VAL A 236 1.17 2.46 -6.05
CA VAL A 236 1.19 1.09 -5.54
C VAL A 236 0.87 0.09 -6.65
N VAL A 237 -0.13 0.35 -7.48
CA VAL A 237 -0.48 -0.53 -8.61
C VAL A 237 0.66 -0.59 -9.63
N THR A 238 1.29 0.54 -9.94
CA THR A 238 2.45 0.57 -10.85
C THR A 238 3.62 -0.23 -10.28
N MET A 239 3.92 -0.10 -9.00
CA MET A 239 4.98 -0.85 -8.34
C MET A 239 4.70 -2.35 -8.32
N ASP A 240 3.47 -2.76 -8.01
CA ASP A 240 3.06 -4.16 -8.03
C ASP A 240 3.18 -4.76 -9.42
N PHE A 241 2.75 -4.02 -10.44
CA PHE A 241 2.87 -4.44 -11.84
C PHE A 241 4.34 -4.63 -12.23
N MET A 242 5.20 -3.68 -11.89
CA MET A 242 6.64 -3.79 -12.16
C MET A 242 7.27 -4.98 -11.44
N SER A 243 6.88 -5.23 -10.20
CA SER A 243 7.36 -6.38 -9.42
C SER A 243 6.96 -7.71 -10.08
N GLN A 244 5.74 -7.81 -10.60
CA GLN A 244 5.28 -8.99 -11.32
C GLN A 244 6.03 -9.21 -12.62
N VAL A 245 6.26 -8.15 -13.39
CA VAL A 245 7.03 -8.23 -14.64
C VAL A 245 8.46 -8.69 -14.36
N GLN A 246 9.11 -8.15 -13.34
CA GLN A 246 10.45 -8.58 -12.93
C GLN A 246 10.48 -10.05 -12.51
N ALA A 247 9.53 -10.49 -11.70
CA ALA A 247 9.42 -11.90 -11.29
C ALA A 247 9.24 -12.83 -12.49
N TYR A 248 8.39 -12.46 -13.43
CA TYR A 248 8.18 -13.21 -14.66
C TYR A 248 9.45 -13.30 -15.52
N LEU A 249 10.16 -12.19 -15.70
CA LEU A 249 11.40 -12.14 -16.45
C LEU A 249 12.50 -13.00 -15.78
N MET A 250 12.63 -12.96 -14.46
CA MET A 250 13.57 -13.78 -13.71
C MET A 250 13.27 -15.28 -13.88
N THR A 251 12.00 -15.67 -13.81
CA THR A 251 11.57 -17.05 -14.01
C THR A 251 11.92 -17.52 -15.42
N HIS A 252 11.69 -16.70 -16.43
CA HIS A 252 11.99 -17.02 -17.82
C HIS A 252 13.49 -17.15 -18.08
N GLN A 253 14.31 -16.28 -17.50
CA GLN A 253 15.77 -16.35 -17.59
C GLN A 253 16.30 -17.62 -16.89
N TYR A 254 15.72 -17.98 -15.76
CA TYR A 254 16.10 -19.18 -15.01
C TYR A 254 15.81 -20.46 -15.80
N GLU A 255 14.67 -20.55 -16.45
CA GLU A 255 14.31 -21.66 -17.34
C GLU A 255 15.29 -21.79 -18.52
N SER A 256 15.68 -20.68 -19.12
CA SER A 256 16.64 -20.67 -20.23
C SER A 256 18.02 -21.16 -19.81
N LEU A 257 18.45 -20.80 -18.59
CA LEU A 257 19.70 -21.29 -18.02
C LEU A 257 19.66 -22.80 -17.72
N LEU A 258 18.56 -23.29 -17.17
CA LEU A 258 18.35 -24.71 -16.90
C LEU A 258 18.38 -25.55 -18.19
N ARG A 259 17.75 -25.07 -19.26
CA ARG A 259 17.82 -25.72 -20.59
C ARG A 259 19.25 -25.80 -21.10
N LYS A 260 20.02 -24.72 -21.00
CA LYS A 260 21.43 -24.71 -21.42
C LYS A 260 22.29 -25.70 -20.63
N THR A 261 22.03 -25.85 -19.35
CA THR A 261 22.77 -26.75 -18.46
C THR A 261 22.46 -28.22 -18.78
N ASN A 262 21.19 -28.55 -19.05
CA ASN A 262 20.79 -29.90 -19.41
C ASN A 262 21.34 -30.35 -20.76
N PHE A 263 21.50 -29.46 -21.72
CA PHE A 263 22.11 -29.79 -23.02
C PHE A 263 23.62 -30.03 -22.92
N ARG A 264 24.32 -29.43 -21.95
CA ARG A 264 25.74 -29.69 -21.74
C ARG A 264 26.02 -31.03 -21.05
N GLY A 265 25.06 -31.55 -20.25
CA GLY A 265 25.19 -32.83 -19.55
C GLY A 265 24.98 -34.06 -20.41
N LEU A 266 24.29 -33.90 -21.56
CA LEU A 266 24.01 -35.03 -22.47
C LEU A 266 25.06 -35.24 -23.58
N GLY A 267 26.08 -34.39 -23.63
CA GLY A 267 27.06 -34.39 -24.72
C GLY A 267 28.43 -34.99 -24.41
N GLN A 268 28.63 -35.69 -23.28
CA GLN A 268 29.86 -36.41 -23.05
C GLN A 268 29.63 -37.92 -23.17
N PRO A 269 30.08 -38.56 -24.27
CA PRO A 269 30.24 -40.00 -24.28
C PRO A 269 31.36 -40.39 -23.36
N LYS A 270 31.06 -41.25 -22.41
CA LYS A 270 32.11 -41.92 -21.59
C LYS A 270 32.88 -42.85 -22.52
N HIS A 271 34.15 -42.54 -22.74
CA HIS A 271 35.16 -43.49 -23.14
C HIS A 271 35.93 -43.97 -21.93
#